data_77cd54a9183a6b302101dced132540df
#
_entry.id   77cd54a9183a6b302101dced132540df
#
_cell.length_a   1.000
_cell.length_b   1.000
_cell.length_c   1.000
_cell.angle_alpha   90.00
_cell.angle_beta   90.00
_cell.angle_gamma   90.00
#
_symmetry.space_group_name_H-M   'P 1'
#
loop_
_entity.id
_entity.type
_entity.pdbx_description
1 polymer ?
#
loop_
_entity_poly.entity_id
_entity_poly.type
_entity_poly.pdbx_seq_one_letter_code
_entity_poly.pdbx_strand_id
1 'polypeptide(L)'
;IMSIALYFIMIKFMPPEHDKIEGGKELIKKELNKLGPVSHREWRLIVISVLLLFFWSTEKVLHPIDSASITLVALGIMLMPKIGVITWKGVEKKIPWGTIIVFGVGISLGNVLLKTGAAQWLSDQTFGLMGLKHLPIIATIALITLFNILIHLGFASATSLASALIPVFISLTSTLNLGDHAIGFVLIQQFVISFGFLLPVSAPQNMLAYGTGTFTVKDFLKTGIPLTIVGYILVIVFSLTYWKWLGLV
;
A
#
# COMPACT_ATOMS: atom_id res chain seq x y z
N ILE A 1 11.02 -5.22 -8.80
CA ILE A 1 10.60 -6.21 -9.82
C ILE A 1 9.30 -5.76 -10.48
N MET A 2 8.21 -5.48 -9.74
CA MET A 2 6.92 -5.01 -10.31
C MET A 2 7.06 -3.76 -11.19
N SER A 3 7.88 -2.79 -10.81
CA SER A 3 8.12 -1.57 -11.62
C SER A 3 8.80 -1.88 -12.94
N ILE A 4 9.71 -2.85 -12.96
CA ILE A 4 10.39 -3.33 -14.18
C ILE A 4 9.37 -4.03 -15.09
N ALA A 5 8.54 -4.90 -14.52
CA ALA A 5 7.47 -5.57 -15.26
C ALA A 5 6.48 -4.56 -15.85
N LEU A 6 6.06 -3.56 -15.06
CA LEU A 6 5.19 -2.48 -15.53
C LEU A 6 5.80 -1.71 -16.71
N TYR A 7 7.09 -1.39 -16.64
CA TYR A 7 7.81 -0.70 -17.72
C TYR A 7 7.71 -1.47 -19.05
N PHE A 8 8.01 -2.77 -19.04
CA PHE A 8 7.92 -3.60 -20.24
C PHE A 8 6.47 -3.78 -20.73
N ILE A 9 5.51 -3.92 -19.82
CA ILE A 9 4.09 -3.99 -20.15
C ILE A 9 3.64 -2.69 -20.83
N MET A 10 4.01 -1.54 -20.25
CA MET A 10 3.64 -0.23 -20.82
C MET A 10 4.22 -0.04 -22.23
N ILE A 11 5.51 -0.29 -22.45
CA ILE A 11 6.12 -0.17 -23.77
C ILE A 11 5.44 -1.10 -24.79
N LYS A 12 5.06 -2.31 -24.37
CA LYS A 12 4.46 -3.29 -25.27
C LYS A 12 3.00 -2.96 -25.63
N PHE A 13 2.19 -2.55 -24.68
CA PHE A 13 0.75 -2.38 -24.84
C PHE A 13 0.32 -0.94 -25.10
N MET A 14 1.16 0.02 -24.69
CA MET A 14 0.95 1.46 -24.87
C MET A 14 2.28 2.14 -25.22
N PRO A 15 2.81 1.84 -26.43
CA PRO A 15 4.06 2.46 -26.87
C PRO A 15 3.90 3.98 -26.92
N PRO A 16 4.96 4.75 -26.59
CA PRO A 16 4.93 6.20 -26.67
C PRO A 16 4.73 6.63 -28.14
N GLU A 17 3.89 7.64 -28.35
CA GLU A 17 3.64 8.20 -29.70
C GLU A 17 4.88 8.89 -30.27
N HIS A 18 5.74 9.40 -29.40
CA HIS A 18 6.99 10.07 -29.75
C HIS A 18 8.14 9.60 -28.86
N ASP A 19 9.29 9.34 -29.42
CA ASP A 19 10.51 8.93 -28.67
C ASP A 19 11.04 10.07 -27.79
N LYS A 20 10.78 11.32 -28.14
CA LYS A 20 11.21 12.52 -27.40
C LYS A 20 10.10 13.54 -27.34
N ILE A 21 9.93 14.13 -26.19
CA ILE A 21 9.07 15.31 -26.00
C ILE A 21 9.90 16.53 -26.41
N GLU A 22 9.56 17.14 -27.56
CA GLU A 22 10.21 18.37 -28.02
C GLU A 22 10.04 19.48 -26.98
N GLY A 23 11.13 20.16 -26.66
CA GLY A 23 11.12 21.22 -25.62
C GLY A 23 10.98 20.73 -24.17
N GLY A 24 10.86 19.42 -23.92
CA GLY A 24 10.66 18.90 -22.58
C GLY A 24 11.82 19.24 -21.62
N LYS A 25 13.05 19.20 -22.12
CA LYS A 25 14.25 19.50 -21.33
C LYS A 25 14.33 20.99 -20.97
N GLU A 26 13.98 21.85 -21.89
CA GLU A 26 13.91 23.31 -21.70
C GLU A 26 12.78 23.68 -20.75
N LEU A 27 11.62 23.02 -20.85
CA LEU A 27 10.50 23.23 -19.95
C LEU A 27 10.87 22.86 -18.51
N ILE A 28 11.46 21.67 -18.30
CA ILE A 28 11.92 21.23 -16.97
C ILE A 28 12.97 22.19 -16.42
N LYS A 29 13.92 22.62 -17.24
CA LYS A 29 14.94 23.59 -16.81
C LYS A 29 14.35 24.96 -16.45
N LYS A 30 13.34 25.39 -17.19
CA LYS A 30 12.59 26.64 -16.92
C LYS A 30 11.81 26.52 -15.60
N GLU A 31 11.12 25.41 -15.36
CA GLU A 31 10.40 25.18 -14.10
C GLU A 31 11.37 25.05 -12.92
N LEU A 32 12.49 24.34 -13.09
CA LEU A 32 13.54 24.24 -12.06
C LEU A 32 14.10 25.62 -11.70
N ASN A 33 14.38 26.46 -12.70
CA ASN A 33 14.87 27.82 -12.46
C ASN A 33 13.85 28.72 -11.73
N LYS A 34 12.54 28.48 -11.92
CA LYS A 34 11.48 29.20 -11.17
C LYS A 34 11.46 28.86 -9.69
N LEU A 35 11.88 27.66 -9.31
CA LEU A 35 11.94 27.25 -7.90
C LEU A 35 12.98 28.05 -7.11
N GLY A 36 14.05 28.50 -7.78
CA GLY A 36 15.13 29.23 -7.13
C GLY A 36 15.99 28.38 -6.19
N PRO A 37 16.84 29.00 -5.37
CA PRO A 37 17.66 28.29 -4.39
C PRO A 37 16.82 27.74 -3.24
N VAL A 38 17.29 26.65 -2.65
CA VAL A 38 16.64 25.99 -1.49
C VAL A 38 16.49 27.02 -0.35
N SER A 39 15.26 27.24 0.08
CA SER A 39 14.92 28.16 1.14
C SER A 39 15.28 27.60 2.54
N HIS A 40 15.38 28.48 3.53
CA HIS A 40 15.62 28.05 4.92
C HIS A 40 14.51 27.13 5.48
N ARG A 41 13.27 27.27 4.97
CA ARG A 41 12.17 26.38 5.35
C ARG A 41 12.35 24.98 4.77
N GLU A 42 12.75 24.88 3.53
CA GLU A 42 13.05 23.63 2.85
C GLU A 42 14.23 22.90 3.49
N TRP A 43 15.29 23.63 3.86
CA TRP A 43 16.40 23.06 4.62
C TRP A 43 15.96 22.47 5.96
N ARG A 44 15.11 23.18 6.70
CA ARG A 44 14.55 22.65 7.96
C ARG A 44 13.72 21.38 7.71
N LEU A 45 12.91 21.38 6.65
CA LEU A 45 12.12 20.19 6.27
C LEU A 45 13.04 19.01 5.94
N ILE A 46 14.10 19.22 5.17
CA ILE A 46 15.09 18.18 4.84
C ILE A 46 15.70 17.61 6.13
N VAL A 47 16.16 18.48 7.03
CA VAL A 47 16.76 18.04 8.30
C VAL A 47 15.77 17.22 9.14
N ILE A 48 14.53 17.71 9.30
CA ILE A 48 13.49 17.00 10.06
C ILE A 48 13.19 15.64 9.40
N SER A 49 13.10 15.58 8.08
CA SER A 49 12.83 14.34 7.35
C SER A 49 13.97 13.32 7.47
N VAL A 50 15.22 13.77 7.38
CA VAL A 50 16.39 12.90 7.55
C VAL A 50 16.45 12.36 8.99
N LEU A 51 16.21 13.20 10.00
CA LEU A 51 16.16 12.76 11.38
C LEU A 51 15.01 11.78 11.62
N LEU A 52 13.83 12.03 11.04
CA LEU A 52 12.68 11.12 11.12
C LEU A 52 13.01 9.75 10.54
N LEU A 53 13.60 9.70 9.36
CA LEU A 53 14.04 8.45 8.73
C LEU A 53 15.11 7.74 9.56
N PHE A 54 16.06 8.49 10.12
CA PHE A 54 17.08 7.92 11.00
C PHE A 54 16.46 7.27 12.23
N PHE A 55 15.57 7.98 12.93
CA PHE A 55 14.91 7.42 14.12
C PHE A 55 14.00 6.24 13.77
N TRP A 56 13.26 6.26 12.66
CA TRP A 56 12.47 5.10 12.23
C TRP A 56 13.34 3.87 11.95
N SER A 57 14.50 4.08 11.30
CA SER A 57 15.42 2.98 10.94
C SER A 57 16.14 2.40 12.14
N THR A 58 16.22 3.13 13.23
CA THR A 58 16.97 2.75 14.45
C THR A 58 16.05 2.36 15.61
N GLU A 59 14.74 2.31 15.40
CA GLU A 59 13.78 1.82 16.38
C GLU A 59 14.16 0.41 16.87
N LYS A 60 14.11 0.19 18.18
CA LYS A 60 14.52 -1.06 18.87
C LYS A 60 16.01 -1.45 18.74
N VAL A 61 16.80 -0.72 17.96
CA VAL A 61 18.25 -0.94 17.84
C VAL A 61 19.02 0.06 18.69
N LEU A 62 18.74 1.36 18.55
CA LEU A 62 19.40 2.45 19.28
C LEU A 62 18.51 3.08 20.35
N HIS A 63 17.19 2.96 20.25
CA HIS A 63 16.23 3.55 21.18
C HIS A 63 14.92 2.75 21.23
N PRO A 64 14.18 2.81 22.35
CA PRO A 64 12.91 2.10 22.53
C PRO A 64 11.68 2.91 22.08
N ILE A 65 11.85 4.13 21.55
CA ILE A 65 10.73 5.03 21.19
C ILE A 65 10.09 4.49 19.91
N ASP A 66 8.78 4.32 19.92
CA ASP A 66 8.01 3.83 18.79
C ASP A 66 7.89 4.86 17.65
N SER A 67 7.74 4.38 16.44
CA SER A 67 7.67 5.19 15.21
C SER A 67 6.50 6.20 15.22
N ALA A 68 5.39 5.90 15.88
CA ALA A 68 4.25 6.81 15.96
C ALA A 68 4.58 8.03 16.84
N SER A 69 5.21 7.80 18.01
CA SER A 69 5.67 8.87 18.90
C SER A 69 6.70 9.77 18.21
N ILE A 70 7.68 9.19 17.52
CA ILE A 70 8.68 9.94 16.73
C ILE A 70 8.00 10.80 15.67
N THR A 71 7.02 10.24 14.96
CA THR A 71 6.26 10.96 13.93
C THR A 71 5.48 12.14 14.51
N LEU A 72 4.83 11.95 15.66
CA LEU A 72 4.09 13.02 16.34
C LEU A 72 5.01 14.15 16.81
N VAL A 73 6.20 13.80 17.33
CA VAL A 73 7.21 14.80 17.70
C VAL A 73 7.69 15.58 16.49
N ALA A 74 8.02 14.90 15.39
CA ALA A 74 8.42 15.55 14.15
C ALA A 74 7.33 16.49 13.61
N LEU A 75 6.06 16.04 13.62
CA LEU A 75 4.92 16.87 13.24
C LEU A 75 4.77 18.07 14.16
N GLY A 76 4.93 17.91 15.47
CA GLY A 76 4.93 19.00 16.44
C GLY A 76 6.00 20.05 16.12
N ILE A 77 7.24 19.61 15.82
CA ILE A 77 8.33 20.50 15.42
C ILE A 77 8.00 21.23 14.12
N MET A 78 7.43 20.53 13.12
CA MET A 78 7.03 21.14 11.84
C MET A 78 5.98 22.24 12.01
N LEU A 79 5.12 22.16 13.03
CA LEU A 79 4.06 23.12 13.32
C LEU A 79 4.48 24.23 14.29
N MET A 80 5.67 24.15 14.90
CA MET A 80 6.13 25.15 15.88
C MET A 80 6.21 26.55 15.29
N PRO A 81 5.77 27.58 16.02
CA PRO A 81 5.97 28.97 15.62
C PRO A 81 7.47 29.27 15.45
N LYS A 82 7.84 30.06 14.44
CA LYS A 82 9.22 30.52 14.12
C LYS A 82 10.17 29.43 13.61
N ILE A 83 10.12 28.21 14.14
CA ILE A 83 11.02 27.10 13.76
C ILE A 83 10.37 26.21 12.71
N GLY A 84 9.07 26.04 12.78
CA GLY A 84 8.31 25.15 11.91
C GLY A 84 8.34 25.52 10.45
N VAL A 85 7.97 24.56 9.63
CA VAL A 85 7.96 24.66 8.17
C VAL A 85 6.55 24.82 7.60
N ILE A 86 5.53 24.46 8.38
CA ILE A 86 4.11 24.52 8.02
C ILE A 86 3.30 25.23 9.11
N THR A 87 2.13 25.73 8.75
CA THR A 87 1.16 26.27 9.71
C THR A 87 -0.11 25.41 9.69
N TRP A 88 -0.76 25.25 10.85
CA TRP A 88 -1.98 24.49 10.95
C TRP A 88 -3.04 24.94 9.92
N LYS A 89 -3.32 26.23 9.85
CA LYS A 89 -4.27 26.80 8.88
C LYS A 89 -3.93 26.51 7.42
N GLY A 90 -2.64 26.35 7.11
CA GLY A 90 -2.17 26.03 5.75
C GLY A 90 -2.35 24.56 5.36
N VAL A 91 -2.42 23.67 6.33
CA VAL A 91 -2.47 22.21 6.07
C VAL A 91 -3.78 21.56 6.46
N GLU A 92 -4.55 22.10 7.43
CA GLU A 92 -5.76 21.47 7.96
C GLU A 92 -6.77 21.03 6.89
N LYS A 93 -6.94 21.84 5.83
CA LYS A 93 -7.82 21.54 4.70
C LYS A 93 -7.24 20.54 3.71
N LYS A 94 -5.92 20.29 3.77
CA LYS A 94 -5.21 19.34 2.90
C LYS A 94 -5.07 17.98 3.55
N ILE A 95 -5.37 17.87 4.84
CA ILE A 95 -5.35 16.60 5.57
C ILE A 95 -6.51 15.73 5.05
N PRO A 96 -6.24 14.48 4.64
CA PRO A 96 -7.28 13.56 4.18
C PRO A 96 -8.04 12.97 5.37
N TRP A 97 -8.84 13.80 6.05
CA TRP A 97 -9.60 13.42 7.25
C TRP A 97 -10.45 12.17 7.06
N GLY A 98 -11.06 12.01 5.87
CA GLY A 98 -11.81 10.80 5.54
C GLY A 98 -10.97 9.53 5.64
N THR A 99 -9.73 9.57 5.16
CA THR A 99 -8.79 8.45 5.26
C THR A 99 -8.44 8.14 6.71
N ILE A 100 -8.15 9.15 7.52
CA ILE A 100 -7.84 8.99 8.96
C ILE A 100 -9.01 8.33 9.69
N ILE A 101 -10.23 8.81 9.43
CA ILE A 101 -11.45 8.26 10.05
C ILE A 101 -11.67 6.81 9.62
N VAL A 102 -11.54 6.51 8.32
CA VAL A 102 -11.69 5.14 7.80
C VAL A 102 -10.69 4.19 8.46
N PHE A 103 -9.42 4.60 8.60
CA PHE A 103 -8.41 3.80 9.31
C PHE A 103 -8.78 3.59 10.78
N GLY A 104 -9.13 4.66 11.50
CA GLY A 104 -9.48 4.58 12.91
C GLY A 104 -10.69 3.68 13.17
N VAL A 105 -11.76 3.87 12.38
CA VAL A 105 -12.96 3.03 12.45
C VAL A 105 -12.65 1.58 12.04
N GLY A 106 -11.86 1.37 10.97
CA GLY A 106 -11.47 0.04 10.50
C GLY A 106 -10.67 -0.74 11.53
N ILE A 107 -9.68 -0.11 12.17
CA ILE A 107 -8.90 -0.73 13.26
C ILE A 107 -9.81 -1.06 14.45
N SER A 108 -10.69 -0.13 14.84
CA SER A 108 -11.64 -0.34 15.93
C SER A 108 -12.60 -1.49 15.64
N LEU A 109 -13.18 -1.50 14.45
CA LEU A 109 -14.08 -2.58 14.00
C LEU A 109 -13.34 -3.93 13.94
N GLY A 110 -12.12 -3.95 13.39
CA GLY A 110 -11.27 -5.13 13.35
C GLY A 110 -11.01 -5.72 14.74
N ASN A 111 -10.70 -4.87 15.72
CA ASN A 111 -10.53 -5.29 17.11
C ASN A 111 -11.83 -5.86 17.71
N VAL A 112 -12.98 -5.27 17.40
CA VAL A 112 -14.28 -5.79 17.85
C VAL A 112 -14.56 -7.14 17.20
N LEU A 113 -14.36 -7.28 15.90
CA LEU A 113 -14.55 -8.55 15.17
C LEU A 113 -13.69 -9.68 15.78
N LEU A 114 -12.43 -9.41 16.11
CA LEU A 114 -11.54 -10.38 16.74
C LEU A 114 -12.01 -10.72 18.17
N LYS A 115 -12.35 -9.73 18.99
CA LYS A 115 -12.77 -9.93 20.39
C LYS A 115 -14.11 -10.65 20.53
N THR A 116 -15.03 -10.42 19.62
CA THR A 116 -16.37 -11.04 19.65
C THR A 116 -16.42 -12.41 19.00
N GLY A 117 -15.35 -12.86 18.35
CA GLY A 117 -15.34 -14.09 17.55
C GLY A 117 -16.04 -13.94 16.18
N ALA A 118 -16.53 -12.76 15.86
CA ALA A 118 -17.20 -12.53 14.57
C ALA A 118 -16.24 -12.69 13.38
N ALA A 119 -14.95 -12.34 13.56
CA ALA A 119 -13.92 -12.60 12.54
C ALA A 119 -13.74 -14.10 12.28
N GLN A 120 -13.79 -14.92 13.34
CA GLN A 120 -13.73 -16.38 13.20
C GLN A 120 -14.95 -16.92 12.44
N TRP A 121 -16.14 -16.48 12.82
CA TRP A 121 -17.37 -16.87 12.11
C TRP A 121 -17.30 -16.47 10.63
N LEU A 122 -16.86 -15.25 10.33
CA LEU A 122 -16.72 -14.76 8.95
C LEU A 122 -15.69 -15.57 8.15
N SER A 123 -14.56 -15.90 8.80
CA SER A 123 -13.52 -16.78 8.21
C SER A 123 -14.09 -18.16 7.88
N ASP A 124 -14.83 -18.77 8.80
CA ASP A 124 -15.41 -20.09 8.61
C ASP A 124 -16.49 -20.09 7.50
N GLN A 125 -17.32 -19.04 7.44
CA GLN A 125 -18.33 -18.89 6.37
C GLN A 125 -17.71 -18.62 5.00
N THR A 126 -16.64 -17.83 4.94
CA THR A 126 -16.01 -17.43 3.67
C THR A 126 -15.05 -18.50 3.15
N PHE A 127 -14.23 -19.05 4.03
CA PHE A 127 -13.13 -19.93 3.64
C PHE A 127 -13.32 -21.40 4.06
N GLY A 128 -14.28 -21.68 4.93
CA GLY A 128 -14.55 -23.03 5.40
C GLY A 128 -14.89 -24.00 4.28
N LEU A 129 -15.67 -23.52 3.29
CA LEU A 129 -16.06 -24.32 2.11
C LEU A 129 -14.89 -24.56 1.14
N MET A 130 -13.81 -23.78 1.22
CA MET A 130 -12.66 -23.94 0.33
C MET A 130 -11.72 -25.10 0.71
N GLY A 131 -11.97 -25.77 1.82
CA GLY A 131 -11.17 -26.91 2.28
C GLY A 131 -9.71 -26.59 2.60
N LEU A 132 -9.41 -25.32 2.95
CA LEU A 132 -8.05 -24.79 3.12
C LEU A 132 -7.22 -25.53 4.17
N LYS A 133 -7.87 -26.16 5.16
CA LYS A 133 -7.19 -26.92 6.23
C LYS A 133 -6.37 -28.11 5.72
N HIS A 134 -6.70 -28.60 4.54
CA HIS A 134 -6.04 -29.76 3.94
C HIS A 134 -5.02 -29.38 2.85
N LEU A 135 -4.88 -28.10 2.58
CA LEU A 135 -3.98 -27.60 1.53
C LEU A 135 -2.62 -27.23 2.11
N PRO A 136 -1.54 -27.42 1.33
CA PRO A 136 -0.24 -26.84 1.66
C PRO A 136 -0.36 -25.30 1.76
N ILE A 137 0.45 -24.71 2.64
CA ILE A 137 0.43 -23.24 2.88
C ILE A 137 0.54 -22.42 1.60
N ILE A 138 1.35 -22.85 0.64
CA ILE A 138 1.54 -22.16 -0.64
C ILE A 138 0.27 -22.18 -1.49
N ALA A 139 -0.45 -23.30 -1.52
CA ALA A 139 -1.73 -23.42 -2.20
C ALA A 139 -2.79 -22.53 -1.53
N THR A 140 -2.77 -22.46 -0.21
CA THR A 140 -3.62 -21.56 0.58
C THR A 140 -3.31 -20.09 0.25
N ILE A 141 -2.03 -19.69 0.23
CA ILE A 141 -1.60 -18.34 -0.18
C ILE A 141 -2.11 -18.03 -1.58
N ALA A 142 -1.93 -18.94 -2.55
CA ALA A 142 -2.36 -18.75 -3.92
C ALA A 142 -3.89 -18.54 -4.04
N LEU A 143 -4.69 -19.37 -3.36
CA LEU A 143 -6.16 -19.25 -3.38
C LEU A 143 -6.64 -17.94 -2.71
N ILE A 144 -6.10 -17.61 -1.55
CA ILE A 144 -6.48 -16.39 -0.85
C ILE A 144 -6.00 -15.15 -1.60
N THR A 145 -4.83 -15.21 -2.25
CA THR A 145 -4.36 -14.15 -3.14
C THR A 145 -5.32 -13.95 -4.31
N LEU A 146 -5.77 -15.02 -4.95
CA LEU A 146 -6.76 -14.92 -6.03
C LEU A 146 -8.09 -14.33 -5.53
N PHE A 147 -8.60 -14.81 -4.40
CA PHE A 147 -9.78 -14.25 -3.74
C PHE A 147 -9.60 -12.75 -3.46
N ASN A 148 -8.46 -12.35 -2.94
CA ASN A 148 -8.14 -10.97 -2.59
C ASN A 148 -8.13 -10.05 -3.83
N ILE A 149 -7.56 -10.52 -4.95
CA ILE A 149 -7.57 -9.81 -6.23
C ILE A 149 -9.01 -9.65 -6.75
N LEU A 150 -9.84 -10.70 -6.66
CA LEU A 150 -11.21 -10.66 -7.16
C LEU A 150 -12.10 -9.77 -6.31
N ILE A 151 -12.01 -9.86 -4.99
CA ILE A 151 -12.85 -9.05 -4.10
C ILE A 151 -12.47 -7.57 -4.16
N HIS A 152 -11.20 -7.25 -4.51
CA HIS A 152 -10.75 -5.88 -4.72
C HIS A 152 -11.55 -5.15 -5.81
N LEU A 153 -12.11 -5.85 -6.78
CA LEU A 153 -12.99 -5.24 -7.79
C LEU A 153 -14.25 -4.60 -7.20
N GLY A 154 -14.70 -5.08 -6.05
CA GLY A 154 -15.85 -4.53 -5.31
C GLY A 154 -15.49 -3.40 -4.34
N PHE A 155 -14.21 -3.08 -4.16
CA PHE A 155 -13.77 -2.06 -3.22
C PHE A 155 -13.12 -0.89 -3.93
N ALA A 156 -13.60 0.32 -3.62
CA ALA A 156 -13.05 1.57 -4.16
C ALA A 156 -11.77 2.04 -3.45
N SER A 157 -11.23 1.26 -2.52
CA SER A 157 -10.06 1.65 -1.72
C SER A 157 -9.36 0.44 -1.11
N ALA A 158 -8.07 0.30 -1.38
CA ALA A 158 -7.22 -0.71 -0.75
C ALA A 158 -7.20 -0.57 0.79
N THR A 159 -7.29 0.65 1.31
CA THR A 159 -7.38 0.92 2.75
C THR A 159 -8.64 0.32 3.38
N SER A 160 -9.79 0.54 2.74
CA SER A 160 -11.06 -0.02 3.21
C SER A 160 -11.06 -1.54 3.13
N LEU A 161 -10.51 -2.10 2.05
CA LEU A 161 -10.35 -3.54 1.88
C LEU A 161 -9.43 -4.12 2.98
N ALA A 162 -8.28 -3.50 3.25
CA ALA A 162 -7.38 -3.90 4.32
C ALA A 162 -8.08 -3.89 5.68
N SER A 163 -8.77 -2.80 6.00
CA SER A 163 -9.50 -2.67 7.28
C SER A 163 -10.56 -3.76 7.48
N ALA A 164 -11.19 -4.21 6.40
CA ALA A 164 -12.19 -5.27 6.45
C ALA A 164 -11.57 -6.68 6.51
N LEU A 165 -10.54 -6.96 5.69
CA LEU A 165 -10.05 -8.32 5.50
C LEU A 165 -8.89 -8.71 6.43
N ILE A 166 -8.04 -7.79 6.87
CA ILE A 166 -6.91 -8.15 7.73
C ILE A 166 -7.35 -8.84 9.02
N PRO A 167 -8.37 -8.37 9.76
CA PRO A 167 -8.87 -9.11 10.93
C PRO A 167 -9.36 -10.52 10.60
N VAL A 168 -9.99 -10.68 9.43
CA VAL A 168 -10.47 -11.99 8.96
C VAL A 168 -9.30 -12.91 8.62
N PHE A 169 -8.25 -12.39 7.97
CA PHE A 169 -7.03 -13.17 7.69
C PHE A 169 -6.28 -13.56 8.97
N ILE A 170 -6.21 -12.67 9.96
CA ILE A 170 -5.64 -13.00 11.27
C ILE A 170 -6.43 -14.16 11.92
N SER A 171 -7.75 -14.10 11.88
CA SER A 171 -8.58 -15.18 12.39
C SER A 171 -8.40 -16.48 11.59
N LEU A 172 -8.29 -16.40 10.26
CA LEU A 172 -8.03 -17.52 9.39
C LEU A 172 -6.72 -18.24 9.74
N THR A 173 -5.66 -17.52 10.11
CA THR A 173 -4.37 -18.13 10.49
C THR A 173 -4.51 -19.04 11.71
N SER A 174 -5.38 -18.68 12.66
CA SER A 174 -5.69 -19.52 13.82
C SER A 174 -6.48 -20.78 13.41
N THR A 175 -7.45 -20.62 12.50
CA THR A 175 -8.25 -21.74 11.96
C THR A 175 -7.38 -22.74 11.19
N LEU A 176 -6.34 -22.26 10.51
CA LEU A 176 -5.42 -23.06 9.71
C LEU A 176 -4.23 -23.61 10.53
N ASN A 177 -4.12 -23.23 11.81
CA ASN A 177 -3.00 -23.60 12.70
C ASN A 177 -1.61 -23.25 12.11
N LEU A 178 -1.46 -22.07 11.51
CA LEU A 178 -0.24 -21.68 10.81
C LEU A 178 0.95 -21.43 11.74
N GLY A 179 0.74 -21.29 13.05
CA GLY A 179 1.82 -21.09 14.03
C GLY A 179 2.71 -19.88 13.68
N ASP A 180 4.00 -20.13 13.57
CA ASP A 180 5.00 -19.09 13.29
C ASP A 180 4.86 -18.45 11.89
N HIS A 181 4.19 -19.13 10.95
CA HIS A 181 3.92 -18.59 9.60
C HIS A 181 2.70 -17.67 9.55
N ALA A 182 1.95 -17.50 10.64
CA ALA A 182 0.74 -16.67 10.68
C ALA A 182 1.00 -15.22 10.27
N ILE A 183 2.07 -14.60 10.82
CA ILE A 183 2.44 -13.23 10.52
C ILE A 183 2.84 -13.10 9.04
N GLY A 184 3.66 -14.01 8.54
CA GLY A 184 4.09 -14.03 7.15
C GLY A 184 2.91 -14.13 6.18
N PHE A 185 1.96 -15.04 6.46
CA PHE A 185 0.74 -15.18 5.69
C PHE A 185 -0.05 -13.87 5.61
N VAL A 186 -0.31 -13.22 6.75
CA VAL A 186 -1.07 -11.95 6.80
C VAL A 186 -0.33 -10.84 6.07
N LEU A 187 1.00 -10.74 6.22
CA LEU A 187 1.83 -9.75 5.51
C LEU A 187 1.76 -9.94 4.00
N ILE A 188 1.83 -11.18 3.51
CA ILE A 188 1.71 -11.49 2.08
C ILE A 188 0.34 -11.02 1.56
N GLN A 189 -0.75 -11.32 2.26
CA GLN A 189 -2.07 -10.87 1.87
C GLN A 189 -2.21 -9.34 1.93
N GLN A 190 -1.56 -8.67 2.88
CA GLN A 190 -1.50 -7.21 2.95
C GLN A 190 -0.81 -6.61 1.70
N PHE A 191 0.28 -7.22 1.20
CA PHE A 191 0.89 -6.80 -0.06
C PHE A 191 -0.07 -6.95 -1.24
N VAL A 192 -0.81 -8.06 -1.30
CA VAL A 192 -1.79 -8.32 -2.36
C VAL A 192 -2.96 -7.33 -2.35
N ILE A 193 -3.38 -6.87 -1.19
CA ILE A 193 -4.41 -5.82 -1.07
C ILE A 193 -4.01 -4.54 -1.83
N SER A 194 -2.71 -4.27 -1.99
CA SER A 194 -2.26 -3.12 -2.79
C SER A 194 -2.36 -3.31 -4.31
N PHE A 195 -2.79 -4.48 -4.81
CA PHE A 195 -2.91 -4.79 -6.23
C PHE A 195 -4.16 -4.17 -6.87
N GLY A 196 -4.37 -2.88 -6.66
CA GLY A 196 -5.44 -2.10 -7.27
C GLY A 196 -5.18 -1.77 -8.75
N PHE A 197 -4.76 -2.77 -9.56
CA PHE A 197 -4.32 -2.55 -10.93
C PHE A 197 -5.43 -2.73 -11.98
N LEU A 198 -6.58 -3.28 -11.61
CA LEU A 198 -7.62 -3.65 -12.57
C LEU A 198 -8.61 -2.52 -12.86
N LEU A 199 -8.90 -1.67 -11.87
CA LEU A 199 -9.86 -0.58 -12.04
C LEU A 199 -9.29 0.75 -11.55
N PRO A 200 -9.55 1.87 -12.24
CA PRO A 200 -9.14 3.19 -11.76
C PRO A 200 -9.68 3.51 -10.37
N VAL A 201 -10.89 3.07 -10.04
CA VAL A 201 -11.54 3.32 -8.75
C VAL A 201 -10.85 2.64 -7.57
N SER A 202 -10.02 1.62 -7.82
CA SER A 202 -9.37 0.84 -6.75
C SER A 202 -8.38 1.62 -5.89
N ALA A 203 -7.90 2.79 -6.36
CA ALA A 203 -6.98 3.63 -5.59
C ALA A 203 -7.13 5.12 -5.95
N PRO A 204 -7.01 6.05 -4.97
CA PRO A 204 -7.15 7.49 -5.22
C PRO A 204 -6.21 8.04 -6.29
N GLN A 205 -4.95 7.58 -6.33
CA GLN A 205 -3.97 7.99 -7.33
C GLN A 205 -4.38 7.57 -8.75
N ASN A 206 -5.00 6.41 -8.92
CA ASN A 206 -5.52 5.94 -10.20
C ASN A 206 -6.68 6.83 -10.66
N MET A 207 -7.56 7.23 -9.73
CA MET A 207 -8.68 8.13 -10.04
C MET A 207 -8.20 9.53 -10.43
N LEU A 208 -7.14 10.05 -9.79
CA LEU A 208 -6.53 11.32 -10.17
C LEU A 208 -5.98 11.25 -11.60
N ALA A 209 -5.25 10.20 -11.93
CA ALA A 209 -4.74 9.98 -13.28
C ALA A 209 -5.87 9.80 -14.30
N TYR A 210 -6.89 9.00 -13.98
CA TYR A 210 -8.06 8.80 -14.83
C TYR A 210 -8.86 10.10 -15.07
N GLY A 211 -8.96 10.95 -14.05
CA GLY A 211 -9.63 12.25 -14.12
C GLY A 211 -8.98 13.24 -15.09
N THR A 212 -7.74 13.01 -15.54
CA THR A 212 -7.11 13.80 -16.60
C THR A 212 -7.71 13.56 -18.00
N GLY A 213 -8.48 12.48 -18.17
CA GLY A 213 -9.09 12.10 -19.45
C GLY A 213 -8.09 11.59 -20.49
N THR A 214 -6.84 11.34 -20.14
CA THR A 214 -5.79 10.90 -21.08
C THR A 214 -5.88 9.44 -21.47
N PHE A 215 -6.62 8.61 -20.75
CA PHE A 215 -6.80 7.18 -21.03
C PHE A 215 -8.20 6.71 -20.59
N THR A 216 -8.64 5.60 -21.17
CA THR A 216 -9.93 4.96 -20.87
C THR A 216 -9.76 3.82 -19.85
N VAL A 217 -10.88 3.35 -19.25
CA VAL A 217 -10.88 2.13 -18.41
C VAL A 217 -10.34 0.92 -19.19
N LYS A 218 -10.62 0.84 -20.50
CA LYS A 218 -10.12 -0.24 -21.37
C LYS A 218 -8.59 -0.21 -21.48
N ASP A 219 -8.01 0.98 -21.58
CA ASP A 219 -6.56 1.15 -21.64
C ASP A 219 -5.92 0.80 -20.29
N PHE A 220 -6.56 1.17 -19.19
CA PHE A 220 -6.14 0.78 -17.84
C PHE A 220 -6.13 -0.75 -17.68
N LEU A 221 -7.16 -1.44 -18.16
CA LEU A 221 -7.24 -2.91 -18.13
C LEU A 221 -6.18 -3.59 -19.00
N LYS A 222 -5.83 -3.02 -20.17
CA LYS A 222 -4.78 -3.58 -21.06
C LYS A 222 -3.44 -3.72 -20.34
N THR A 223 -3.11 -2.80 -19.44
CA THR A 223 -1.87 -2.82 -18.66
C THR A 223 -2.08 -3.49 -17.30
N GLY A 224 -3.23 -3.29 -16.69
CA GLY A 224 -3.56 -3.79 -15.36
C GLY A 224 -3.71 -5.30 -15.28
N ILE A 225 -4.33 -5.93 -16.27
CA ILE A 225 -4.49 -7.40 -16.30
C ILE A 225 -3.13 -8.12 -16.36
N PRO A 226 -2.23 -7.82 -17.33
CA PRO A 226 -0.91 -8.42 -17.36
C PRO A 226 -0.10 -8.15 -16.08
N LEU A 227 -0.18 -6.94 -15.53
CA LEU A 227 0.51 -6.60 -14.30
C LEU A 227 -0.01 -7.40 -13.10
N THR A 228 -1.34 -7.59 -13.01
CA THR A 228 -1.95 -8.42 -11.96
C THR A 228 -1.52 -9.88 -12.07
N ILE A 229 -1.47 -10.42 -13.29
CA ILE A 229 -0.98 -11.80 -13.53
C ILE A 229 0.48 -11.94 -13.10
N VAL A 230 1.33 -11.00 -13.51
CA VAL A 230 2.74 -10.98 -13.07
C VAL A 230 2.85 -10.88 -11.56
N GLY A 231 2.06 -10.00 -10.92
CA GLY A 231 2.02 -9.89 -9.46
C GLY A 231 1.59 -11.17 -8.77
N TYR A 232 0.56 -11.84 -9.28
CA TYR A 232 0.10 -13.13 -8.77
C TYR A 232 1.19 -14.21 -8.87
N ILE A 233 1.84 -14.32 -10.02
CA ILE A 233 2.95 -15.26 -10.22
C ILE A 233 4.12 -14.94 -9.27
N LEU A 234 4.46 -13.66 -9.10
CA LEU A 234 5.53 -13.25 -8.19
C LEU A 234 5.21 -13.59 -6.73
N VAL A 235 3.97 -13.46 -6.29
CA VAL A 235 3.55 -13.88 -4.94
C VAL A 235 3.83 -15.37 -4.74
N ILE A 236 3.47 -16.22 -5.70
CA ILE A 236 3.72 -17.66 -5.63
C ILE A 236 5.22 -17.97 -5.66
N VAL A 237 5.96 -17.36 -6.59
CA VAL A 237 7.42 -17.56 -6.71
C VAL A 237 8.14 -17.13 -5.43
N PHE A 238 7.79 -15.98 -4.86
CA PHE A 238 8.40 -15.51 -3.61
C PHE A 238 8.01 -16.36 -2.42
N SER A 239 6.79 -16.90 -2.38
CA SER A 239 6.39 -17.85 -1.34
C SER A 239 7.19 -19.15 -1.40
N LEU A 240 7.58 -19.58 -2.60
CA LEU A 240 8.40 -20.78 -2.81
C LEU A 240 9.89 -20.54 -2.56
N THR A 241 10.36 -19.29 -2.62
CA THR A 241 11.79 -18.94 -2.62
C THR A 241 12.14 -17.98 -1.49
N TYR A 242 12.01 -16.68 -1.73
CA TYR A 242 12.51 -15.62 -0.87
C TYR A 242 11.81 -15.55 0.47
N TRP A 243 10.47 -15.61 0.50
CA TRP A 243 9.71 -15.57 1.74
C TRP A 243 9.86 -16.84 2.57
N LYS A 244 10.03 -17.98 1.90
CA LYS A 244 10.41 -19.23 2.56
C LYS A 244 11.79 -19.12 3.21
N TRP A 245 12.76 -18.54 2.51
CA TRP A 245 14.10 -18.28 3.06
C TRP A 245 14.07 -17.33 4.27
N LEU A 246 13.15 -16.36 4.28
CA LEU A 246 12.94 -15.46 5.41
C LEU A 246 12.14 -16.08 6.58
N GLY A 247 11.66 -17.31 6.46
CA GLY A 247 10.83 -17.97 7.46
C GLY A 247 9.40 -17.43 7.56
N LEU A 248 8.93 -16.72 6.52
CA LEU A 248 7.56 -16.18 6.49
C LEU A 248 6.52 -17.21 6.02
N VAL A 249 6.99 -18.27 5.34
CA VAL A 249 6.16 -19.35 4.75
C VAL A 249 6.82 -20.69 5.02
#